data_eceb982d012439abda22e10f7b62843c
#
_entry.id   eceb982d012439abda22e10f7b62843c
#
_cell.length_a   1.000
_cell.length_b   1.000
_cell.length_c   1.000
_cell.angle_alpha   90.00
_cell.angle_beta   90.00
_cell.angle_gamma   90.00
#
_symmetry.space_group_name_H-M   'P 1'
#
loop_
_entity.id
_entity.type
_entity.pdbx_description
1 polymer ?
#
loop_
_entity_poly.entity_id
_entity_poly.type
_entity_poly.pdbx_seq_one_letter_code
_entity_poly.pdbx_strand_id
1 'polypeptide(L)'
;FNKELLGDTKLLKKISNQNNFNVDTLKYILKNNLEVPKKLRNQLLVQGAAVVIDPKHGGVLGMVGGRIDNNYLDHFNRAEQAKRQPGSVFKPFIYLSALENGYNPCTQLINQPLVFFIDDTTRWNPQNHDGSTGLQTTLRTGLQKSLNLISVRVVQELNTPSKVKKTADRFSFRTPIRPVD
;
A
#
# COMPACT_ATOMS: atom_id res chain seq x y z
N PHE A 1 17.37 -7.41 -12.43
CA PHE A 1 16.18 -6.78 -13.04
C PHE A 1 15.65 -7.60 -14.22
N ASN A 2 16.43 -7.82 -15.29
CA ASN A 2 15.97 -8.60 -16.45
C ASN A 2 15.62 -10.07 -16.10
N LYS A 3 16.33 -10.70 -15.16
CA LYS A 3 16.04 -12.07 -14.70
C LYS A 3 14.72 -12.17 -13.93
N GLU A 4 14.43 -11.19 -13.09
CA GLU A 4 13.15 -11.12 -12.33
C GLU A 4 11.98 -10.88 -13.27
N LEU A 5 12.11 -9.95 -14.21
CA LEU A 5 11.11 -9.67 -15.24
C LEU A 5 10.82 -10.89 -16.13
N LEU A 6 11.85 -11.66 -16.49
CA LEU A 6 11.69 -12.89 -17.28
C LEU A 6 10.88 -13.96 -16.53
N GLY A 7 10.90 -13.96 -15.19
CA GLY A 7 10.12 -14.85 -14.35
C GLY A 7 8.64 -14.47 -14.23
N ASP A 8 8.28 -13.21 -14.42
CA ASP A 8 6.89 -12.74 -14.29
C ASP A 8 6.13 -12.79 -15.61
N THR A 9 5.64 -13.99 -15.93
CA THR A 9 4.86 -14.24 -17.16
C THR A 9 3.55 -13.46 -17.24
N LYS A 10 2.93 -13.09 -16.10
CA LYS A 10 1.69 -12.29 -16.07
C LYS A 10 1.97 -10.85 -16.47
N LEU A 11 3.04 -10.26 -15.93
CA LEU A 11 3.46 -8.90 -16.28
C LEU A 11 3.88 -8.82 -17.75
N LEU A 12 4.66 -9.79 -18.24
CA LEU A 12 5.07 -9.84 -19.65
C LEU A 12 3.88 -9.94 -20.62
N LYS A 13 2.88 -10.77 -20.30
CA LYS A 13 1.63 -10.86 -21.09
C LYS A 13 0.85 -9.54 -21.07
N LYS A 14 0.74 -8.89 -19.90
CA LYS A 14 0.05 -7.60 -19.79
C LYS A 14 0.71 -6.52 -20.65
N ILE A 15 2.02 -6.40 -20.58
CA ILE A 15 2.81 -5.44 -21.37
C ILE A 15 2.71 -5.74 -22.87
N SER A 16 2.78 -7.00 -23.24
CA SER A 16 2.63 -7.49 -24.61
C SER A 16 1.29 -7.09 -25.20
N ASN A 17 0.19 -7.38 -24.50
CA ASN A 17 -1.16 -7.06 -24.96
C ASN A 17 -1.42 -5.55 -25.07
N GLN A 18 -0.89 -4.75 -24.15
CA GLN A 18 -1.06 -3.30 -24.19
C GLN A 18 -0.32 -2.60 -25.33
N ASN A 19 0.70 -3.23 -25.91
CA ASN A 19 1.59 -2.63 -26.90
C ASN A 19 1.64 -3.37 -28.24
N ASN A 20 0.78 -4.36 -28.46
CA ASN A 20 0.80 -5.23 -29.63
C ASN A 20 2.18 -5.87 -29.90
N PHE A 21 2.88 -6.24 -28.85
CA PHE A 21 4.19 -6.87 -28.91
C PHE A 21 4.07 -8.36 -28.62
N ASN A 22 4.80 -9.19 -29.35
CA ASN A 22 4.85 -10.62 -29.04
C ASN A 22 5.64 -10.85 -27.74
N VAL A 23 5.09 -11.67 -26.81
CA VAL A 23 5.73 -12.03 -25.54
C VAL A 23 7.11 -12.66 -25.75
N ASP A 24 7.26 -13.51 -26.77
CA ASP A 24 8.51 -14.19 -27.05
C ASP A 24 9.60 -13.22 -27.57
N THR A 25 9.20 -12.24 -28.39
CA THR A 25 10.10 -11.15 -28.79
C THR A 25 10.56 -10.33 -27.60
N LEU A 26 9.66 -10.02 -26.65
CA LEU A 26 10.03 -9.29 -25.43
C LEU A 26 10.98 -10.11 -24.56
N LYS A 27 10.72 -11.41 -24.40
CA LYS A 27 11.62 -12.34 -23.69
C LYS A 27 13.00 -12.41 -24.36
N TYR A 28 13.03 -12.47 -25.67
CA TYR A 28 14.29 -12.51 -26.44
C TYR A 28 15.11 -11.23 -26.22
N ILE A 29 14.48 -10.04 -26.30
CA ILE A 29 15.12 -8.75 -26.05
C ILE A 29 15.72 -8.71 -24.64
N LEU A 30 14.93 -9.08 -23.62
CA LEU A 30 15.37 -9.06 -22.22
C LEU A 30 16.47 -10.09 -21.93
N LYS A 31 16.36 -11.30 -22.52
CA LYS A 31 17.35 -12.37 -22.34
C LYS A 31 18.71 -12.01 -22.94
N ASN A 32 18.71 -11.31 -24.06
CA ASN A 32 19.95 -10.97 -24.78
C ASN A 32 20.44 -9.54 -24.46
N ASN A 33 19.84 -8.87 -23.44
CA ASN A 33 20.16 -7.49 -23.06
C ASN A 33 20.15 -6.52 -24.25
N LEU A 34 19.27 -6.73 -25.22
CA LEU A 34 19.10 -5.84 -26.35
C LEU A 34 18.40 -4.54 -25.94
N GLU A 35 18.53 -3.50 -26.77
CA GLU A 35 17.88 -2.23 -26.52
C GLU A 35 16.36 -2.38 -26.56
N VAL A 36 15.71 -2.04 -25.45
CA VAL A 36 14.26 -2.11 -25.33
C VAL A 36 13.64 -0.93 -26.09
N PRO A 37 12.65 -1.17 -26.98
CA PRO A 37 11.94 -0.10 -27.69
C PRO A 37 11.44 0.98 -26.73
N LYS A 38 11.58 2.26 -27.10
CA LYS A 38 11.23 3.42 -26.24
C LYS A 38 9.85 3.31 -25.60
N LYS A 39 8.84 2.84 -26.35
CA LYS A 39 7.47 2.66 -25.82
C LYS A 39 7.38 1.66 -24.67
N LEU A 40 8.21 0.61 -24.69
CA LEU A 40 8.26 -0.43 -23.67
C LEU A 40 9.16 -0.04 -22.49
N ARG A 41 10.23 0.71 -22.75
CA ARG A 41 11.18 1.14 -21.73
C ARG A 41 10.50 1.87 -20.57
N ASN A 42 9.55 2.74 -20.88
CA ASN A 42 8.82 3.51 -19.87
C ASN A 42 7.94 2.66 -18.95
N GLN A 43 7.42 1.54 -19.45
CA GLN A 43 6.62 0.60 -18.68
C GLN A 43 7.46 -0.37 -17.85
N LEU A 44 8.70 -0.61 -18.29
CA LEU A 44 9.65 -1.48 -17.61
C LEU A 44 10.51 -0.76 -16.55
N LEU A 45 10.58 0.58 -16.62
CA LEU A 45 11.32 1.37 -15.63
C LEU A 45 10.57 1.40 -14.30
N VAL A 46 11.22 0.91 -13.25
CA VAL A 46 10.74 1.08 -11.88
C VAL A 46 10.77 2.57 -11.55
N GLN A 47 9.63 3.10 -11.21
CA GLN A 47 9.45 4.48 -10.80
C GLN A 47 9.23 4.57 -9.29
N GLY A 48 9.71 5.64 -8.70
CA GLY A 48 9.54 5.94 -7.29
C GLY A 48 9.38 7.44 -7.07
N ALA A 49 8.85 7.81 -5.93
CA ALA A 49 8.77 9.20 -5.50
C ALA A 49 9.25 9.31 -4.06
N ALA A 50 9.79 10.48 -3.71
CA ALA A 50 10.19 10.79 -2.35
C ALA A 50 9.78 12.23 -2.01
N VAL A 51 9.41 12.42 -0.74
CA VAL A 51 9.10 13.73 -0.17
C VAL A 51 9.86 13.85 1.13
N VAL A 52 10.55 14.97 1.32
CA VAL A 52 11.22 15.33 2.58
C VAL A 52 10.42 16.45 3.23
N ILE A 53 9.99 16.24 4.46
CA ILE A 53 9.13 17.18 5.19
C ILE A 53 9.86 17.62 6.47
N ASP A 54 9.82 18.90 6.78
CA ASP A 54 10.22 19.41 8.09
C ASP A 54 9.16 19.01 9.13
N PRO A 55 9.50 18.18 10.12
CA PRO A 55 8.52 17.72 11.12
C PRO A 55 8.05 18.82 12.08
N LYS A 56 8.79 19.92 12.19
CA LYS A 56 8.44 21.04 13.09
C LYS A 56 7.41 21.98 12.49
N HIS A 57 7.55 22.29 11.20
CA HIS A 57 6.73 23.29 10.54
C HIS A 57 5.81 22.70 9.45
N GLY A 58 5.98 21.41 9.11
CA GLY A 58 5.22 20.72 8.06
C GLY A 58 5.60 21.16 6.63
N GLY A 59 6.65 21.96 6.48
CA GLY A 59 7.11 22.44 5.16
C GLY A 59 7.77 21.32 4.36
N VAL A 60 7.52 21.29 3.05
CA VAL A 60 8.19 20.38 2.13
C VAL A 60 9.58 20.94 1.81
N LEU A 61 10.64 20.24 2.24
CA LEU A 61 12.04 20.60 1.99
C LEU A 61 12.55 20.10 0.64
N GLY A 62 11.97 19.02 0.13
CA GLY A 62 12.34 18.46 -1.16
C GLY A 62 11.31 17.44 -1.65
N MET A 63 11.19 17.34 -2.96
CA MET A 63 10.26 16.40 -3.59
C MET A 63 10.83 15.88 -4.90
N VAL A 64 10.77 14.57 -5.10
CA VAL A 64 11.07 13.90 -6.35
C VAL A 64 9.86 13.06 -6.75
N GLY A 65 9.27 13.35 -7.90
CA GLY A 65 8.04 12.71 -8.37
C GLY A 65 8.26 11.47 -9.24
N GLY A 66 9.49 11.22 -9.67
CA GLY A 66 9.84 10.11 -10.54
C GLY A 66 11.33 10.06 -10.86
N ARG A 67 11.73 9.03 -11.55
CA ARG A 67 13.11 8.90 -12.04
C ARG A 67 13.32 9.84 -13.22
N ILE A 68 14.40 10.60 -13.17
CA ILE A 68 14.84 11.45 -14.29
C ILE A 68 15.75 10.59 -15.18
N ASP A 69 15.40 10.48 -16.45
CA ASP A 69 16.23 9.89 -17.49
C ASP A 69 16.29 10.89 -18.65
N ASN A 70 17.49 11.21 -19.16
CA ASN A 70 17.69 12.18 -20.23
C ASN A 70 16.92 11.85 -21.52
N ASN A 71 16.51 10.61 -21.69
CA ASN A 71 15.73 10.12 -22.84
C ASN A 71 14.23 9.98 -22.56
N TYR A 72 13.77 10.34 -21.34
CA TYR A 72 12.37 10.19 -20.93
C TYR A 72 11.95 11.32 -20.01
N LEU A 73 11.07 12.17 -20.51
CA LEU A 73 10.38 13.19 -19.71
C LEU A 73 9.06 12.61 -19.22
N ASP A 74 9.04 12.22 -17.95
CA ASP A 74 7.80 11.85 -17.25
C ASP A 74 7.33 13.08 -16.46
N HIS A 75 6.27 13.72 -16.95
CA HIS A 75 5.66 14.85 -16.27
C HIS A 75 4.75 14.43 -15.11
N PHE A 76 4.57 13.11 -14.87
CA PHE A 76 3.72 12.62 -13.81
C PHE A 76 4.47 12.63 -12.48
N ASN A 77 4.12 13.58 -11.61
CA ASN A 77 4.64 13.65 -10.26
C ASN A 77 3.94 12.63 -9.35
N ARG A 78 4.58 11.50 -9.11
CA ARG A 78 4.02 10.42 -8.30
C ARG A 78 3.87 10.77 -6.82
N ALA A 79 4.65 11.72 -6.33
CA ALA A 79 4.54 12.19 -4.96
C ALA A 79 3.22 12.93 -4.70
N GLU A 80 2.67 13.58 -5.73
CA GLU A 80 1.48 14.41 -5.63
C GLU A 80 0.26 13.84 -6.35
N GLN A 81 0.47 13.27 -7.54
CA GLN A 81 -0.61 12.87 -8.44
C GLN A 81 -0.97 11.39 -8.34
N ALA A 82 -0.03 10.52 -7.89
CA ALA A 82 -0.31 9.10 -7.80
C ALA A 82 -1.27 8.80 -6.65
N LYS A 83 -2.35 8.09 -6.98
CA LYS A 83 -3.30 7.57 -5.99
C LYS A 83 -3.04 6.08 -5.82
N ARG A 84 -2.78 5.66 -4.60
CA ARG A 84 -2.52 4.26 -4.24
C ARG A 84 -3.24 3.91 -2.95
N GLN A 85 -3.58 2.65 -2.79
CA GLN A 85 -4.11 2.13 -1.54
C GLN A 85 -3.04 2.28 -0.45
N PRO A 86 -3.36 2.91 0.70
CA PRO A 86 -2.37 3.22 1.73
C PRO A 86 -1.83 1.97 2.45
N GLY A 87 -2.59 0.88 2.50
CA GLY A 87 -2.21 -0.31 3.24
C GLY A 87 -1.93 0.00 4.72
N SER A 88 -0.87 -0.57 5.26
CA SER A 88 -0.50 -0.42 6.67
C SER A 88 -0.10 0.99 7.09
N VAL A 89 0.17 1.89 6.15
CA VAL A 89 0.43 3.31 6.46
C VAL A 89 -0.83 3.99 7.04
N PHE A 90 -2.01 3.41 6.83
CA PHE A 90 -3.26 3.90 7.41
C PHE A 90 -3.47 3.51 8.89
N LYS A 91 -2.74 2.50 9.40
CA LYS A 91 -2.91 2.01 10.79
C LYS A 91 -2.78 3.08 11.88
N PRO A 92 -1.87 4.06 11.81
CA PRO A 92 -1.80 5.13 12.81
C PRO A 92 -3.15 5.83 13.05
N PHE A 93 -3.95 6.05 12.02
CA PHE A 93 -5.28 6.70 12.15
C PHE A 93 -6.29 5.80 12.85
N ILE A 94 -6.24 4.49 12.61
CA ILE A 94 -7.06 3.48 13.28
C ILE A 94 -6.75 3.47 14.78
N TYR A 95 -5.47 3.43 15.14
CA TYR A 95 -5.04 3.39 16.54
C TYR A 95 -5.26 4.72 17.24
N LEU A 96 -5.02 5.85 16.57
CA LEU A 96 -5.34 7.18 17.10
C LEU A 96 -6.83 7.29 17.46
N SER A 97 -7.70 6.84 16.58
CA SER A 97 -9.14 6.83 16.83
C SER A 97 -9.52 5.99 18.05
N ALA A 98 -8.85 4.86 18.29
CA ALA A 98 -9.07 4.05 19.50
C ALA A 98 -8.60 4.79 20.77
N LEU A 99 -7.44 5.45 20.72
CA LEU A 99 -6.95 6.26 21.84
C LEU A 99 -7.91 7.42 22.18
N GLU A 100 -8.46 8.07 21.17
CA GLU A 100 -9.48 9.15 21.34
C GLU A 100 -10.80 8.62 21.91
N ASN A 101 -11.11 7.33 21.73
CA ASN A 101 -12.24 6.67 22.36
C ASN A 101 -11.97 6.20 23.81
N GLY A 102 -10.84 6.58 24.41
CA GLY A 102 -10.51 6.30 25.82
C GLY A 102 -9.70 5.02 26.05
N TYR A 103 -9.30 4.31 24.98
CA TYR A 103 -8.38 3.18 25.12
C TYR A 103 -6.94 3.67 25.26
N ASN A 104 -6.06 2.79 25.76
CA ASN A 104 -4.66 3.14 25.98
C ASN A 104 -3.71 2.14 25.28
N PRO A 105 -2.43 2.46 25.14
CA PRO A 105 -1.47 1.58 24.45
C PRO A 105 -1.29 0.19 25.06
N CYS A 106 -1.70 -0.01 26.33
CA CYS A 106 -1.64 -1.30 27.02
C CYS A 106 -2.93 -2.12 26.88
N THR A 107 -4.00 -1.54 26.29
CA THR A 107 -5.22 -2.28 25.99
C THR A 107 -4.89 -3.51 25.17
N GLN A 108 -5.43 -4.67 25.56
CA GLN A 108 -5.11 -5.96 24.98
C GLN A 108 -6.26 -6.46 24.09
N LEU A 109 -5.90 -7.04 22.94
CA LEU A 109 -6.77 -7.71 21.99
C LEU A 109 -6.18 -9.06 21.62
N ILE A 110 -7.03 -10.02 21.26
CA ILE A 110 -6.60 -11.36 20.89
C ILE A 110 -6.01 -11.36 19.47
N ASN A 111 -4.77 -11.83 19.31
CA ASN A 111 -4.10 -11.95 18.01
C ASN A 111 -4.44 -13.31 17.35
N GLN A 112 -5.72 -13.54 17.06
CA GLN A 112 -6.20 -14.77 16.42
C GLN A 112 -6.98 -14.48 15.15
N PRO A 113 -7.02 -15.42 14.19
CA PRO A 113 -7.76 -15.28 12.95
C PRO A 113 -9.22 -14.91 13.17
N LEU A 114 -9.75 -14.14 12.25
CA LEU A 114 -11.14 -13.70 12.15
C LEU A 114 -11.64 -14.04 10.76
N VAL A 115 -12.90 -14.37 10.64
CA VAL A 115 -13.55 -14.57 9.34
C VAL A 115 -14.77 -13.67 9.26
N PHE A 116 -14.83 -12.88 8.21
CA PHE A 116 -15.98 -12.04 7.90
C PHE A 116 -16.71 -12.61 6.69
N PHE A 117 -18.00 -12.69 6.78
CA PHE A 117 -18.85 -13.01 5.65
C PHE A 117 -19.24 -11.70 4.97
N ILE A 118 -18.76 -11.49 3.75
CA ILE A 118 -19.11 -10.31 2.95
C ILE A 118 -20.46 -10.54 2.26
N ASP A 119 -20.67 -11.76 1.79
CA ASP A 119 -21.93 -12.27 1.22
C ASP A 119 -22.00 -13.78 1.44
N ASP A 120 -23.04 -14.45 0.92
CA ASP A 120 -23.28 -15.88 1.11
C ASP A 120 -22.13 -16.76 0.57
N THR A 121 -21.33 -16.27 -0.34
CA THR A 121 -20.26 -17.01 -1.03
C THR A 121 -18.86 -16.49 -0.72
N THR A 122 -18.74 -15.23 -0.36
CA THR A 122 -17.46 -14.56 -0.18
C THR A 122 -17.11 -14.38 1.29
N ARG A 123 -15.93 -14.88 1.65
CA ARG A 123 -15.38 -14.73 3.00
C ARG A 123 -14.09 -13.92 2.94
N TRP A 124 -13.94 -13.00 3.87
CA TRP A 124 -12.68 -12.28 4.09
C TRP A 124 -12.03 -12.81 5.36
N ASN A 125 -10.82 -13.34 5.21
CA ASN A 125 -10.03 -13.88 6.30
C ASN A 125 -8.67 -13.14 6.36
N PRO A 126 -8.58 -12.03 7.11
CA PRO A 126 -7.34 -11.32 7.29
C PRO A 126 -6.29 -12.17 8.00
N GLN A 127 -5.03 -12.00 7.61
CA GLN A 127 -3.90 -12.67 8.24
C GLN A 127 -2.78 -11.65 8.52
N ASN A 128 -1.95 -11.92 9.52
CA ASN A 128 -0.72 -11.19 9.72
C ASN A 128 0.27 -11.53 8.60
N HIS A 129 1.10 -10.56 8.21
CA HIS A 129 2.05 -10.75 7.11
C HIS A 129 3.08 -11.84 7.42
N ASP A 130 3.48 -11.96 8.69
CA ASP A 130 4.42 -12.96 9.21
C ASP A 130 3.73 -14.29 9.58
N GLY A 131 2.43 -14.42 9.36
CA GLY A 131 1.63 -15.56 9.75
C GLY A 131 1.45 -15.74 11.26
N SER A 132 1.97 -14.79 12.07
CA SER A 132 1.91 -14.93 13.53
C SER A 132 0.49 -14.86 14.06
N THR A 133 0.20 -15.78 15.00
CA THR A 133 -1.01 -15.79 15.81
C THR A 133 -0.62 -15.98 17.26
N GLY A 134 -1.52 -15.68 18.19
CA GLY A 134 -1.19 -15.84 19.60
C GLY A 134 -2.34 -15.45 20.52
N LEU A 135 -1.99 -15.27 21.77
CA LEU A 135 -2.91 -14.84 22.82
C LEU A 135 -3.10 -13.31 22.77
N GLN A 136 -3.22 -12.70 23.92
CA GLN A 136 -3.42 -11.26 24.02
C GLN A 136 -2.19 -10.46 23.58
N THR A 137 -2.43 -9.39 22.85
CA THR A 137 -1.41 -8.49 22.33
C THR A 137 -1.85 -7.05 22.57
N THR A 138 -0.97 -6.22 23.08
CA THR A 138 -1.27 -4.80 23.35
C THR A 138 -1.42 -4.00 22.06
N LEU A 139 -2.17 -2.90 22.10
CA LEU A 139 -2.26 -1.94 20.99
C LEU A 139 -0.87 -1.47 20.55
N ARG A 140 0.02 -1.17 21.51
CA ARG A 140 1.42 -0.79 21.24
C ARG A 140 2.12 -1.82 20.37
N THR A 141 2.09 -3.09 20.77
CA THR A 141 2.73 -4.18 20.04
C THR A 141 2.06 -4.42 18.69
N GLY A 142 0.73 -4.32 18.62
CA GLY A 142 -0.04 -4.45 17.40
C GLY A 142 0.37 -3.43 16.32
N LEU A 143 0.55 -2.18 16.72
CA LEU A 143 1.03 -1.13 15.82
C LEU A 143 2.52 -1.30 15.47
N GLN A 144 3.37 -1.54 16.47
CA GLN A 144 4.82 -1.71 16.29
C GLN A 144 5.17 -2.82 15.31
N LYS A 145 4.48 -3.98 15.43
CA LYS A 145 4.66 -5.14 14.55
C LYS A 145 3.76 -5.11 13.32
N SER A 146 2.95 -4.07 13.18
CA SER A 146 2.01 -3.93 12.07
C SER A 146 1.07 -5.13 11.90
N LEU A 147 0.55 -5.69 13.02
CA LEU A 147 -0.32 -6.84 13.01
C LEU A 147 -1.70 -6.50 12.41
N ASN A 148 -2.08 -7.24 11.36
CA ASN A 148 -3.35 -7.01 10.69
C ASN A 148 -4.53 -7.44 11.56
N LEU A 149 -4.42 -8.59 12.21
CA LEU A 149 -5.47 -9.13 13.09
C LEU A 149 -5.82 -8.16 14.22
N ILE A 150 -4.80 -7.54 14.83
CA ILE A 150 -5.02 -6.53 15.87
C ILE A 150 -5.68 -5.27 15.27
N SER A 151 -5.22 -4.80 14.12
CA SER A 151 -5.81 -3.61 13.48
C SER A 151 -7.28 -3.80 13.12
N VAL A 152 -7.66 -4.97 12.63
CA VAL A 152 -9.06 -5.31 12.35
C VAL A 152 -9.90 -5.32 13.64
N ARG A 153 -9.40 -5.94 14.72
CA ARG A 153 -10.08 -5.94 16.02
C ARG A 153 -10.20 -4.54 16.63
N VAL A 154 -9.19 -3.68 16.46
CA VAL A 154 -9.29 -2.28 16.90
C VAL A 154 -10.49 -1.60 16.24
N VAL A 155 -10.71 -1.80 14.94
CA VAL A 155 -11.88 -1.22 14.28
C VAL A 155 -13.18 -1.87 14.75
N GLN A 156 -13.20 -3.18 14.95
CA GLN A 156 -14.40 -3.93 15.25
C GLN A 156 -14.83 -3.84 16.73
N GLU A 157 -13.88 -3.95 17.66
CA GLU A 157 -14.14 -4.10 19.09
C GLU A 157 -14.00 -2.79 19.86
N LEU A 158 -13.07 -1.92 19.45
CA LEU A 158 -12.75 -0.66 20.16
C LEU A 158 -13.26 0.58 19.42
N ASN A 159 -13.75 0.43 18.20
CA ASN A 159 -14.06 1.55 17.32
C ASN A 159 -15.20 1.23 16.36
N THR A 160 -15.36 2.03 15.33
CA THR A 160 -16.18 1.76 14.15
C THR A 160 -15.50 2.36 12.91
N PRO A 161 -15.76 1.87 11.70
CA PRO A 161 -15.24 2.46 10.47
C PRO A 161 -15.55 3.97 10.36
N SER A 162 -16.75 4.38 10.74
CA SER A 162 -17.19 5.79 10.73
C SER A 162 -16.40 6.67 11.69
N LYS A 163 -16.06 6.19 12.89
CA LYS A 163 -15.20 6.93 13.83
C LYS A 163 -13.76 7.04 13.33
N VAL A 164 -13.21 5.97 12.78
CA VAL A 164 -11.89 6.01 12.15
C VAL A 164 -11.86 7.02 11.01
N LYS A 165 -12.90 7.03 10.16
CA LYS A 165 -13.04 8.05 9.11
C LYS A 165 -13.03 9.46 9.69
N LYS A 166 -13.84 9.73 10.73
CA LYS A 166 -13.90 11.05 11.38
C LYS A 166 -12.54 11.50 11.91
N THR A 167 -11.77 10.60 12.51
CA THR A 167 -10.40 10.89 12.94
C THR A 167 -9.51 11.20 11.73
N ALA A 168 -9.55 10.39 10.68
CA ALA A 168 -8.73 10.55 9.49
C ALA A 168 -9.07 11.81 8.68
N ASP A 169 -10.34 12.21 8.60
CA ASP A 169 -10.78 13.42 7.88
C ASP A 169 -10.08 14.70 8.39
N ARG A 170 -9.65 14.73 9.65
CA ARG A 170 -8.91 15.88 10.22
C ARG A 170 -7.52 16.08 9.61
N PHE A 171 -7.00 15.08 8.91
CA PHE A 171 -5.69 15.13 8.25
C PHE A 171 -5.75 15.57 6.78
N SER A 172 -6.89 16.10 6.34
CA SER A 172 -7.08 16.73 5.02
C SER A 172 -6.68 15.87 3.83
N PHE A 173 -7.01 14.57 3.84
CA PHE A 173 -6.82 13.72 2.69
C PHE A 173 -7.58 14.25 1.47
N ARG A 174 -6.89 14.40 0.33
CA ARG A 174 -7.52 14.86 -0.92
C ARG A 174 -8.54 13.87 -1.49
N THR A 175 -8.35 12.59 -1.23
CA THR A 175 -9.29 11.54 -1.66
C THR A 175 -10.22 11.22 -0.50
N PRO A 176 -11.54 11.30 -0.69
CA PRO A 176 -12.51 10.97 0.35
C PRO A 176 -12.33 9.53 0.83
N ILE A 177 -12.27 9.35 2.14
CA ILE A 177 -12.27 8.03 2.76
C ILE A 177 -13.72 7.58 2.88
N ARG A 178 -14.03 6.42 2.33
CA ARG A 178 -15.37 5.80 2.44
C ARG A 178 -15.28 4.68 3.46
N PRO A 179 -15.97 4.78 4.61
CA PRO A 179 -16.10 3.65 5.50
C PRO A 179 -16.96 2.60 4.82
N VAL A 180 -16.62 1.34 5.04
CA VAL A 180 -17.46 0.20 4.69
C VAL A 180 -17.91 -0.34 6.05
N ASP A 181 -19.17 -0.14 6.36
CA ASP A 181 -19.81 -0.62 7.60
C ASP A 181 -20.27 -2.05 7.41
#